data_dd12482d3182600280e8f0d586755226
#
_entry.id   dd12482d3182600280e8f0d586755226
#
_cell.length_a   1.000
_cell.length_b   1.000
_cell.length_c   1.000
_cell.angle_alpha   90.00
_cell.angle_beta   90.00
_cell.angle_gamma   90.00
#
_symmetry.space_group_name_H-M   'P 1'
#
loop_
_entity.id
_entity.type
_entity.pdbx_description
1 polymer ?
#
loop_
_entity_poly.entity_id
_entity_poly.type
_entity_poly.pdbx_seq_one_letter_code
_entity_poly.pdbx_strand_id
1 'polypeptide(L)'
;MRISIQYPSKKVLDSFYQQEKQLTYTYPEIGTSATETLAKYDNDYNHTIIGQGEEVWQKAKQALQRWSHFPANWTKVYPIAPIKEDEVVVVMIRLWGIWWKNSSRIVYTWDEPNKFGFAYGTLPGHFETGEEAFWIEKNDAGEVSYHIRAFSKPRFWMARIGYPIARMYQKKFVNQSMKTMHHIVSN
;
A
#
# COMPACT_ATOMS: atom_id res chain seq x y z
N MET A 1 11.66 3.36 -17.93
CA MET A 1 12.30 2.18 -17.32
C MET A 1 11.80 2.04 -15.88
N ARG A 2 11.37 0.84 -15.46
CA ARG A 2 10.75 0.60 -14.14
C ARG A 2 11.74 0.26 -13.03
N ILE A 3 12.97 -0.08 -13.37
CA ILE A 3 14.02 -0.53 -12.44
C ILE A 3 15.27 0.33 -12.55
N SER A 4 16.01 0.45 -11.44
CA SER A 4 17.30 1.17 -11.38
C SER A 4 18.19 0.63 -10.25
N ILE A 5 19.50 0.63 -10.44
CA ILE A 5 20.46 0.21 -9.40
C ILE A 5 20.54 1.29 -8.31
N GLN A 6 20.61 2.56 -8.71
CA GLN A 6 20.61 3.68 -7.79
C GLN A 6 19.17 4.17 -7.55
N TYR A 7 18.93 4.81 -6.40
CA TYR A 7 17.65 5.49 -6.15
C TYR A 7 17.45 6.56 -7.24
N PRO A 8 16.30 6.57 -7.93
CA PRO A 8 16.06 7.51 -9.02
C PRO A 8 16.09 8.95 -8.55
N SER A 9 16.63 9.83 -9.38
CA SER A 9 16.59 11.27 -9.12
C SER A 9 15.14 11.78 -9.09
N LYS A 10 14.93 12.92 -8.42
CA LYS A 10 13.61 13.58 -8.37
C LYS A 10 13.02 13.78 -9.77
N LYS A 11 13.82 14.26 -10.73
CA LYS A 11 13.41 14.46 -12.12
C LYS A 11 12.86 13.19 -12.77
N VAL A 12 13.51 12.04 -12.52
CA VAL A 12 13.07 10.73 -13.05
C VAL A 12 11.75 10.29 -12.40
N LEU A 13 11.62 10.50 -11.09
CA LEU A 13 10.38 10.19 -10.36
C LEU A 13 9.23 11.10 -10.77
N ASP A 14 9.46 12.40 -10.92
CA ASP A 14 8.48 13.38 -11.40
C ASP A 14 7.97 12.99 -12.80
N SER A 15 8.88 12.70 -13.72
CA SER A 15 8.51 12.31 -15.09
C SER A 15 7.69 11.01 -15.10
N PHE A 16 8.09 10.02 -14.32
CA PHE A 16 7.36 8.75 -14.20
C PHE A 16 5.97 8.97 -13.58
N TYR A 17 5.90 9.73 -12.50
CA TYR A 17 4.65 10.10 -11.84
C TYR A 17 3.67 10.81 -12.79
N GLN A 18 4.14 11.82 -13.54
CA GLN A 18 3.29 12.54 -14.49
C GLN A 18 2.79 11.65 -15.63
N GLN A 19 3.62 10.71 -16.08
CA GLN A 19 3.21 9.72 -17.08
C GLN A 19 2.11 8.79 -16.53
N GLU A 20 2.28 8.27 -15.33
CA GLU A 20 1.32 7.35 -14.71
C GLU A 20 -0.02 8.05 -14.36
N LYS A 21 -0.02 9.34 -14.11
CA LYS A 21 -1.26 10.13 -13.90
C LYS A 21 -2.23 10.10 -15.08
N GLN A 22 -1.75 9.85 -16.28
CA GLN A 22 -2.57 9.81 -17.48
C GLN A 22 -3.11 8.40 -17.80
N LEU A 23 -2.72 7.39 -17.01
CA LEU A 23 -3.05 5.99 -17.28
C LEU A 23 -4.21 5.51 -16.39
N THR A 24 -4.91 4.48 -16.85
CA THR A 24 -6.02 3.85 -16.14
C THR A 24 -5.56 2.64 -15.33
N TYR A 25 -6.40 2.16 -14.42
CA TYR A 25 -6.18 0.95 -13.65
C TYR A 25 -5.91 -0.28 -14.52
N THR A 26 -5.21 -1.26 -13.98
CA THR A 26 -4.83 -2.49 -14.69
C THR A 26 -5.82 -3.65 -14.49
N TYR A 27 -6.91 -3.42 -13.75
CA TYR A 27 -7.93 -4.39 -13.38
C TYR A 27 -9.33 -3.72 -13.45
N PRO A 28 -10.41 -4.48 -13.66
CA PRO A 28 -11.76 -3.91 -13.78
C PRO A 28 -12.54 -3.84 -12.45
N GLU A 29 -12.16 -4.62 -11.42
CA GLU A 29 -12.88 -4.74 -10.14
C GLU A 29 -12.51 -3.59 -9.17
N ILE A 30 -12.63 -2.34 -9.64
CA ILE A 30 -12.21 -1.14 -8.90
C ILE A 30 -13.13 -0.92 -7.70
N GLY A 31 -12.52 -0.65 -6.52
CA GLY A 31 -13.25 -0.28 -5.31
C GLY A 31 -13.75 -1.45 -4.46
N THR A 32 -13.34 -2.68 -4.75
CA THR A 32 -13.87 -3.86 -4.08
C THR A 32 -12.93 -4.48 -3.03
N SER A 33 -11.71 -3.99 -2.90
CA SER A 33 -10.66 -4.62 -2.08
C SER A 33 -11.04 -4.77 -0.59
N ALA A 34 -11.83 -3.88 -0.02
CA ALA A 34 -12.22 -3.98 1.39
C ALA A 34 -13.38 -4.94 1.64
N THR A 35 -14.18 -5.27 0.65
CA THR A 35 -15.47 -5.98 0.84
C THR A 35 -15.54 -7.33 0.16
N GLU A 36 -14.89 -7.50 -0.99
CA GLU A 36 -15.07 -8.68 -1.84
C GLU A 36 -13.86 -9.63 -1.81
N THR A 37 -14.15 -10.90 -2.04
CA THR A 37 -13.16 -11.94 -2.33
C THR A 37 -13.32 -12.37 -3.78
N LEU A 38 -12.30 -12.12 -4.57
CA LEU A 38 -12.36 -12.31 -6.02
C LEU A 38 -11.63 -13.60 -6.43
N ALA A 39 -12.36 -14.59 -6.94
CA ALA A 39 -11.82 -15.92 -7.29
C ALA A 39 -10.66 -15.91 -8.31
N LYS A 40 -10.54 -14.84 -9.10
CA LYS A 40 -9.49 -14.70 -10.13
C LYS A 40 -8.15 -14.16 -9.59
N TYR A 41 -8.09 -13.82 -8.30
CA TYR A 41 -6.96 -13.17 -7.65
C TYR A 41 -6.56 -13.93 -6.39
N ASP A 42 -5.33 -13.74 -5.97
CA ASP A 42 -4.93 -14.06 -4.61
C ASP A 42 -5.52 -13.00 -3.68
N ASN A 43 -6.23 -13.46 -2.66
CA ASN A 43 -6.89 -12.59 -1.70
C ASN A 43 -6.19 -12.74 -0.36
N ASP A 44 -5.72 -11.64 0.18
CA ASP A 44 -5.07 -11.58 1.48
C ASP A 44 -5.85 -10.64 2.40
N TYR A 45 -6.09 -11.07 3.64
CA TYR A 45 -6.60 -10.22 4.69
C TYR A 45 -5.82 -10.46 5.97
N ASN A 46 -5.25 -9.39 6.49
CA ASN A 46 -4.44 -9.40 7.70
C ASN A 46 -4.87 -8.24 8.59
N HIS A 47 -4.95 -8.47 9.89
CA HIS A 47 -5.24 -7.42 10.86
C HIS A 47 -4.52 -7.69 12.18
N THR A 48 -4.36 -6.65 12.98
CA THR A 48 -3.81 -6.73 14.33
C THR A 48 -4.35 -5.59 15.18
N ILE A 49 -4.58 -5.86 16.47
CA ILE A 49 -4.84 -4.82 17.45
C ILE A 49 -3.53 -4.10 17.71
N ILE A 50 -3.52 -2.78 17.63
CA ILE A 50 -2.33 -1.95 17.82
C ILE A 50 -2.33 -1.17 19.14
N GLY A 51 -3.45 -1.18 19.86
CA GLY A 51 -3.58 -0.55 21.18
C GLY A 51 -5.00 -0.13 21.48
N GLN A 52 -5.18 0.81 22.43
CA GLN A 52 -6.47 1.28 22.90
C GLN A 52 -6.46 2.78 23.21
N GLY A 53 -7.57 3.45 22.95
CA GLY A 53 -7.82 4.84 23.32
C GLY A 53 -7.49 5.85 22.23
N GLU A 54 -7.82 7.11 22.52
CA GLU A 54 -7.77 8.19 21.53
C GLU A 54 -6.34 8.54 21.10
N GLU A 55 -5.38 8.46 22.01
CA GLU A 55 -3.96 8.74 21.68
C GLU A 55 -3.44 7.75 20.64
N VAL A 56 -3.71 6.45 20.84
CA VAL A 56 -3.34 5.39 19.88
C VAL A 56 -4.02 5.63 18.52
N TRP A 57 -5.31 5.99 18.55
CA TRP A 57 -6.06 6.32 17.34
C TRP A 57 -5.41 7.47 16.56
N GLN A 58 -5.08 8.57 17.22
CA GLN A 58 -4.49 9.73 16.57
C GLN A 58 -3.07 9.44 16.02
N LYS A 59 -2.23 8.73 16.77
CA LYS A 59 -0.92 8.28 16.29
C LYS A 59 -1.02 7.38 15.07
N ALA A 60 -1.94 6.42 15.08
CA ALA A 60 -2.16 5.52 13.96
C ALA A 60 -2.71 6.24 12.72
N LYS A 61 -3.65 7.18 12.89
CA LYS A 61 -4.17 8.03 11.81
C LYS A 61 -3.06 8.85 11.17
N GLN A 62 -2.22 9.50 11.97
CA GLN A 62 -1.06 10.26 11.48
C GLN A 62 -0.05 9.36 10.76
N ALA A 63 0.18 8.15 11.26
CA ALA A 63 1.06 7.19 10.61
C ALA A 63 0.58 6.81 9.20
N LEU A 64 -0.71 6.55 9.02
CA LEU A 64 -1.28 6.31 7.69
C LEU A 64 -1.15 7.54 6.80
N GLN A 65 -1.53 8.74 7.28
CA GLN A 65 -1.45 9.99 6.52
C GLN A 65 -0.04 10.30 6.01
N ARG A 66 0.99 9.90 6.76
CA ARG A 66 2.41 10.10 6.42
C ARG A 66 3.04 8.91 5.70
N TRP A 67 2.27 7.88 5.35
CA TRP A 67 2.78 6.63 4.77
C TRP A 67 3.81 5.90 5.66
N SER A 68 3.82 6.20 6.97
CA SER A 68 4.80 5.66 7.92
C SER A 68 4.61 4.18 8.22
N HIS A 69 3.47 3.59 7.84
CA HIS A 69 3.21 2.15 7.90
C HIS A 69 4.04 1.35 6.88
N PHE A 70 4.66 2.01 5.89
CA PHE A 70 5.57 1.37 4.94
C PHE A 70 6.94 1.14 5.58
N PRO A 71 7.56 -0.06 5.45
CA PRO A 71 8.86 -0.37 6.01
C PRO A 71 9.99 0.46 5.39
N ALA A 72 10.45 1.51 6.07
CA ALA A 72 11.37 2.53 5.53
C ALA A 72 12.75 2.00 5.11
N ASN A 73 13.15 0.80 5.60
CA ASN A 73 14.45 0.19 5.30
C ASN A 73 14.58 -0.34 3.85
N TRP A 74 13.47 -0.61 3.16
CA TRP A 74 13.47 -1.11 1.79
C TRP A 74 12.33 -0.57 0.91
N THR A 75 11.46 0.27 1.46
CA THR A 75 10.41 0.96 0.70
C THR A 75 10.54 2.47 0.85
N LYS A 76 10.10 3.21 -0.16
CA LYS A 76 9.93 4.66 -0.12
C LYS A 76 8.70 5.03 -0.95
N VAL A 77 7.93 5.99 -0.48
CA VAL A 77 6.74 6.50 -1.15
C VAL A 77 7.05 7.84 -1.82
N TYR A 78 6.58 8.03 -3.05
CA TYR A 78 6.75 9.26 -3.81
C TYR A 78 5.49 9.60 -4.65
N PRO A 79 5.04 10.88 -4.66
CA PRO A 79 5.38 11.88 -3.67
C PRO A 79 4.78 11.51 -2.30
N ILE A 80 5.28 12.11 -1.23
CA ILE A 80 4.58 12.11 0.05
C ILE A 80 3.52 13.20 -0.05
N ALA A 81 2.34 12.82 -0.54
CA ALA A 81 1.19 13.69 -0.72
C ALA A 81 0.06 13.27 0.24
N PRO A 82 -0.91 14.17 0.52
CA PRO A 82 -2.11 13.81 1.24
C PRO A 82 -2.82 12.62 0.58
N ILE A 83 -3.39 11.74 1.39
CA ILE A 83 -4.22 10.62 0.92
C ILE A 83 -5.53 11.20 0.43
N LYS A 84 -5.72 11.17 -0.90
CA LYS A 84 -6.89 11.70 -1.57
C LYS A 84 -7.23 10.84 -2.78
N GLU A 85 -8.50 10.63 -3.05
CA GLU A 85 -8.98 9.92 -4.23
C GLU A 85 -8.38 10.52 -5.52
N ASP A 86 -8.13 9.66 -6.48
CA ASP A 86 -7.48 9.95 -7.77
C ASP A 86 -6.00 10.38 -7.69
N GLU A 87 -5.43 10.56 -6.49
CA GLU A 87 -4.01 10.88 -6.38
C GLU A 87 -3.15 9.64 -6.69
N VAL A 88 -2.10 9.85 -7.48
CA VAL A 88 -1.14 8.79 -7.84
C VAL A 88 -0.03 8.73 -6.80
N VAL A 89 0.41 7.54 -6.50
CA VAL A 89 1.55 7.26 -5.64
C VAL A 89 2.51 6.28 -6.32
N VAL A 90 3.79 6.50 -6.18
CA VAL A 90 4.83 5.58 -6.64
C VAL A 90 5.52 4.97 -5.42
N VAL A 91 5.29 3.69 -5.20
CA VAL A 91 5.99 2.93 -4.17
C VAL A 91 7.30 2.40 -4.74
N MET A 92 8.40 2.90 -4.20
CA MET A 92 9.75 2.45 -4.52
C MET A 92 10.10 1.29 -3.61
N ILE A 93 10.43 0.14 -4.18
CA ILE A 93 10.81 -1.08 -3.45
C ILE A 93 12.26 -1.43 -3.78
N ARG A 94 13.09 -1.66 -2.77
CA ARG A 94 14.50 -2.09 -2.95
C ARG A 94 14.62 -3.58 -2.69
N LEU A 95 14.88 -4.36 -3.76
CA LEU A 95 15.11 -5.80 -3.69
C LEU A 95 16.50 -6.11 -4.29
N TRP A 96 17.35 -6.85 -3.57
CA TRP A 96 18.71 -7.23 -4.02
C TRP A 96 19.54 -6.06 -4.55
N GLY A 97 19.42 -4.89 -3.91
CA GLY A 97 20.14 -3.69 -4.34
C GLY A 97 19.51 -2.93 -5.50
N ILE A 98 18.44 -3.44 -6.11
CA ILE A 98 17.74 -2.82 -7.25
C ILE A 98 16.47 -2.16 -6.77
N TRP A 99 16.22 -0.93 -7.22
CA TRP A 99 14.99 -0.19 -6.97
C TRP A 99 13.95 -0.49 -8.04
N TRP A 100 12.74 -0.79 -7.59
CA TRP A 100 11.57 -1.10 -8.41
C TRP A 100 10.51 -0.03 -8.19
N LYS A 101 10.05 0.62 -9.27
CA LYS A 101 8.96 1.58 -9.25
C LYS A 101 7.63 0.86 -9.42
N ASN A 102 6.71 1.05 -8.48
CA ASN A 102 5.36 0.53 -8.52
C ASN A 102 4.39 1.70 -8.40
N SER A 103 3.65 1.98 -9.45
CA SER A 103 2.65 3.06 -9.46
C SER A 103 1.26 2.53 -9.12
N SER A 104 0.57 3.28 -8.29
CA SER A 104 -0.81 3.03 -7.91
C SER A 104 -1.57 4.35 -7.85
N ARG A 105 -2.89 4.28 -7.85
CA ARG A 105 -3.77 5.44 -7.66
C ARG A 105 -4.73 5.16 -6.54
N ILE A 106 -4.96 6.16 -5.67
CA ILE A 106 -5.96 6.08 -4.60
C ILE A 106 -7.34 5.90 -5.22
N VAL A 107 -8.03 4.84 -4.83
CA VAL A 107 -9.35 4.47 -5.34
C VAL A 107 -10.45 5.09 -4.51
N TYR A 108 -10.33 4.98 -3.20
CA TYR A 108 -11.24 5.55 -2.20
C TYR A 108 -10.52 5.80 -0.89
N THR A 109 -11.15 6.60 -0.04
CA THR A 109 -10.66 6.91 1.30
C THR A 109 -11.77 6.76 2.34
N TRP A 110 -11.40 6.51 3.60
CA TRP A 110 -12.27 6.65 4.77
C TRP A 110 -11.71 7.73 5.68
N ASP A 111 -12.53 8.66 6.10
CA ASP A 111 -12.24 9.64 7.16
C ASP A 111 -13.50 9.81 8.03
N GLU A 112 -13.81 8.73 8.75
CA GLU A 112 -14.96 8.60 9.64
C GLU A 112 -14.51 8.70 11.10
N PRO A 113 -15.40 8.93 12.05
CA PRO A 113 -15.05 9.06 13.47
C PRO A 113 -14.27 7.86 14.04
N ASN A 114 -14.59 6.65 13.56
CA ASN A 114 -14.01 5.40 14.04
C ASN A 114 -13.33 4.56 12.94
N LYS A 115 -13.20 5.11 11.72
CA LYS A 115 -12.53 4.44 10.61
C LYS A 115 -11.74 5.44 9.79
N PHE A 116 -10.44 5.19 9.60
CA PHE A 116 -9.58 6.00 8.74
C PHE A 116 -8.70 5.11 7.88
N GLY A 117 -8.58 5.43 6.60
CA GLY A 117 -7.73 4.67 5.70
C GLY A 117 -7.97 4.99 4.23
N PHE A 118 -7.43 4.15 3.38
CA PHE A 118 -7.52 4.27 1.93
C PHE A 118 -7.30 2.93 1.24
N ALA A 119 -7.73 2.85 -0.01
CA ALA A 119 -7.30 1.81 -0.94
C ALA A 119 -6.59 2.44 -2.13
N TYR A 120 -5.59 1.74 -2.65
CA TYR A 120 -4.97 2.09 -3.92
C TYR A 120 -5.01 0.92 -4.90
N GLY A 121 -5.20 1.23 -6.18
CA GLY A 121 -5.22 0.28 -7.27
C GLY A 121 -4.02 0.44 -8.20
N THR A 122 -3.55 -0.65 -8.75
CA THR A 122 -2.36 -0.69 -9.61
C THR A 122 -2.56 0.01 -10.94
N LEU A 123 -1.56 0.81 -11.34
CA LEU A 123 -1.41 1.41 -12.66
C LEU A 123 -0.43 0.60 -13.53
N PRO A 124 -0.33 0.90 -14.85
CA PRO A 124 0.56 0.19 -15.76
C PRO A 124 2.02 0.10 -15.35
N GLY A 125 2.52 1.04 -14.53
CA GLY A 125 3.87 0.99 -13.96
C GLY A 125 4.06 -0.04 -12.84
N HIS A 126 3.01 -0.68 -12.34
CA HIS A 126 3.07 -1.70 -11.30
C HIS A 126 3.41 -3.10 -11.88
N PHE A 127 4.09 -3.96 -11.09
CA PHE A 127 4.43 -5.33 -11.49
C PHE A 127 3.28 -6.33 -11.32
N GLU A 128 2.36 -6.02 -10.43
CA GLU A 128 1.14 -6.78 -10.19
C GLU A 128 -0.07 -6.04 -10.74
N THR A 129 -1.20 -6.71 -10.77
CA THR A 129 -2.51 -6.12 -11.04
C THR A 129 -3.46 -6.45 -9.90
N GLY A 130 -4.13 -5.43 -9.36
CA GLY A 130 -5.04 -5.56 -8.23
C GLY A 130 -5.14 -4.30 -7.39
N GLU A 131 -5.71 -4.44 -6.19
CA GLU A 131 -6.02 -3.35 -5.27
C GLU A 131 -5.65 -3.76 -3.83
N GLU A 132 -5.18 -2.81 -3.04
CA GLU A 132 -4.83 -3.02 -1.64
C GLU A 132 -5.38 -1.87 -0.79
N ALA A 133 -6.04 -2.23 0.30
CA ALA A 133 -6.62 -1.32 1.27
C ALA A 133 -5.86 -1.38 2.59
N PHE A 134 -5.63 -0.20 3.18
CA PHE A 134 -5.04 0.01 4.49
C PHE A 134 -5.97 0.86 5.33
N TRP A 135 -6.36 0.38 6.51
CA TRP A 135 -7.20 1.18 7.39
C TRP A 135 -7.00 0.85 8.86
N ILE A 136 -7.40 1.76 9.70
CA ILE A 136 -7.56 1.56 11.12
C ILE A 136 -9.03 1.68 11.50
N GLU A 137 -9.45 0.89 12.48
CA GLU A 137 -10.78 0.97 13.08
C GLU A 137 -10.67 1.04 14.61
N LYS A 138 -11.57 1.83 15.22
CA LYS A 138 -11.71 1.93 16.66
C LYS A 138 -13.11 1.42 17.06
N ASN A 139 -13.18 0.37 17.85
CA ASN A 139 -14.44 -0.18 18.33
C ASN A 139 -15.00 0.61 19.55
N ASP A 140 -16.22 0.26 19.99
CA ASP A 140 -16.89 0.92 21.12
C ASP A 140 -16.14 0.76 22.45
N ALA A 141 -15.32 -0.26 22.62
CA ALA A 141 -14.45 -0.45 23.76
C ALA A 141 -13.16 0.41 23.68
N GLY A 142 -13.00 1.18 22.60
CA GLY A 142 -11.82 2.02 22.34
C GLY A 142 -10.59 1.26 21.83
N GLU A 143 -10.73 -0.02 21.51
CA GLU A 143 -9.65 -0.82 20.93
C GLU A 143 -9.42 -0.38 19.48
N VAL A 144 -8.16 -0.16 19.10
CA VAL A 144 -7.73 0.27 17.77
C VAL A 144 -7.08 -0.90 17.06
N SER A 145 -7.59 -1.25 15.89
CA SER A 145 -7.06 -2.29 15.01
C SER A 145 -6.52 -1.70 13.70
N TYR A 146 -5.47 -2.31 13.16
CA TYR A 146 -4.89 -1.99 11.85
C TYR A 146 -5.11 -3.14 10.90
N HIS A 147 -5.55 -2.84 9.68
CA HIS A 147 -5.98 -3.79 8.67
C HIS A 147 -5.25 -3.56 7.36
N ILE A 148 -4.91 -4.66 6.69
CA ILE A 148 -4.40 -4.71 5.32
C ILE A 148 -5.20 -5.77 4.57
N ARG A 149 -5.86 -5.39 3.51
CA ARG A 149 -6.58 -6.33 2.64
C ARG A 149 -6.25 -6.06 1.19
N ALA A 150 -5.95 -7.11 0.45
CA ALA A 150 -5.55 -6.99 -0.95
C ALA A 150 -6.15 -8.12 -1.77
N PHE A 151 -6.40 -7.83 -3.04
CA PHE A 151 -6.48 -8.82 -4.08
C PHE A 151 -5.45 -8.49 -5.15
N SER A 152 -4.63 -9.45 -5.56
CA SER A 152 -3.63 -9.25 -6.60
C SER A 152 -3.36 -10.51 -7.41
N LYS A 153 -2.77 -10.32 -8.58
CA LYS A 153 -2.20 -11.41 -9.38
C LYS A 153 -1.00 -10.90 -10.19
N PRO A 154 -0.09 -11.78 -10.58
CA PRO A 154 1.02 -11.42 -11.47
C PRO A 154 0.51 -10.88 -12.80
N ARG A 155 1.01 -9.71 -13.21
CA ARG A 155 0.57 -9.06 -14.45
C ARG A 155 1.15 -9.70 -15.71
N PHE A 156 2.39 -10.20 -15.66
CA PHE A 156 3.10 -10.74 -16.81
C PHE A 156 3.51 -12.19 -16.57
N TRP A 157 3.69 -12.97 -17.65
CA TRP A 157 4.14 -14.35 -17.54
C TRP A 157 5.49 -14.51 -16.82
N MET A 158 6.43 -13.56 -17.01
CA MET A 158 7.69 -13.54 -16.27
C MET A 158 7.50 -13.30 -14.76
N ALA A 159 6.48 -12.53 -14.38
CA ALA A 159 6.12 -12.33 -12.98
C ALA A 159 5.59 -13.63 -12.34
N ARG A 160 5.03 -14.55 -13.13
CA ARG A 160 4.62 -15.88 -12.64
C ARG A 160 5.81 -16.74 -12.22
N ILE A 161 6.96 -16.65 -12.91
CA ILE A 161 8.18 -17.37 -12.53
C ILE A 161 8.73 -16.83 -11.20
N GLY A 162 8.72 -15.51 -11.00
CA GLY A 162 9.13 -14.85 -9.75
C GLY A 162 8.06 -14.83 -8.66
N TYR A 163 6.89 -15.41 -8.91
CA TYR A 163 5.73 -15.29 -8.03
C TYR A 163 5.96 -15.80 -6.59
N PRO A 164 6.60 -16.95 -6.35
CA PRO A 164 6.91 -17.38 -4.97
C PRO A 164 7.73 -16.35 -4.20
N ILE A 165 8.66 -15.68 -4.89
CA ILE A 165 9.48 -14.61 -4.30
C ILE A 165 8.64 -13.36 -4.04
N ALA A 166 7.77 -12.96 -4.98
CA ALA A 166 6.84 -11.85 -4.79
C ALA A 166 5.95 -12.10 -3.57
N ARG A 167 5.35 -13.29 -3.44
CA ARG A 167 4.53 -13.68 -2.27
C ARG A 167 5.30 -13.63 -0.94
N MET A 168 6.57 -14.04 -0.96
CA MET A 168 7.42 -13.93 0.24
C MET A 168 7.61 -12.45 0.64
N TYR A 169 7.84 -11.54 -0.32
CA TYR A 169 7.99 -10.13 -0.03
C TYR A 169 6.68 -9.45 0.35
N GLN A 170 5.53 -9.84 -0.20
CA GLN A 170 4.21 -9.39 0.25
C GLN A 170 3.97 -9.75 1.73
N LYS A 171 4.20 -11.01 2.11
CA LYS A 171 4.11 -11.45 3.52
C LYS A 171 5.09 -10.70 4.43
N LYS A 172 6.32 -10.47 3.95
CA LYS A 172 7.32 -9.66 4.68
C LYS A 172 6.84 -8.22 4.86
N PHE A 173 6.26 -7.62 3.83
CA PHE A 173 5.70 -6.27 3.88
C PHE A 173 4.60 -6.18 4.95
N VAL A 174 3.60 -7.05 4.90
CA VAL A 174 2.49 -7.10 5.86
C VAL A 174 3.02 -7.22 7.30
N ASN A 175 3.90 -8.20 7.56
CA ASN A 175 4.48 -8.41 8.90
C ASN A 175 5.26 -7.19 9.39
N GLN A 176 6.03 -6.55 8.53
CA GLN A 176 6.81 -5.36 8.91
C GLN A 176 5.92 -4.13 9.07
N SER A 177 4.91 -3.94 8.22
CA SER A 177 3.95 -2.87 8.34
C SER A 177 3.18 -2.93 9.67
N MET A 178 2.72 -4.12 10.06
CA MET A 178 2.06 -4.34 11.35
C MET A 178 2.98 -4.03 12.54
N LYS A 179 4.23 -4.51 12.50
CA LYS A 179 5.23 -4.20 13.53
C LYS A 179 5.54 -2.71 13.61
N THR A 180 5.63 -2.04 12.46
CA THR A 180 5.86 -0.60 12.38
C THR A 180 4.72 0.17 13.02
N MET A 181 3.46 -0.20 12.73
CA MET A 181 2.29 0.44 13.33
C MET A 181 2.27 0.25 14.86
N HIS A 182 2.53 -0.96 15.36
CA HIS A 182 2.69 -1.20 16.80
C HIS A 182 3.75 -0.31 17.43
N HIS A 183 4.94 -0.22 16.81
CA HIS A 183 6.03 0.60 17.31
C HIS A 183 5.68 2.09 17.37
N ILE A 184 5.03 2.62 16.34
CA ILE A 184 4.63 4.03 16.25
C ILE A 184 3.65 4.40 17.35
N VAL A 185 2.67 3.56 17.64
CA VAL A 185 1.63 3.89 18.63
C VAL A 185 2.09 3.65 20.08
N SER A 186 3.16 2.83 20.28
CA SER A 186 3.70 2.53 21.60
C SER A 186 4.73 3.56 22.10
N ASN A 187 5.22 4.45 21.22
CA ASN A 187 6.16 5.53 21.52
C ASN A 187 5.49 6.90 21.40
#